data_0141cd518017275d9ab8118ac4eb649e
#
_entry.id   0141cd518017275d9ab8118ac4eb649e
#
_cell.length_a   1.000
_cell.length_b   1.000
_cell.length_c   1.000
_cell.angle_alpha   90.00
_cell.angle_beta   90.00
_cell.angle_gamma   90.00
#
_symmetry.space_group_name_H-M   'P 1'
#
loop_
_entity.id
_entity.type
_entity.pdbx_description
1 polymer ?
#
loop_
_entity_poly.entity_id
_entity_poly.type
_entity_poly.pdbx_seq_one_letter_code
_entity_poly.pdbx_strand_id
1 'polypeptide(L)'
;ASDVYKRQAGSSFQSFVIPERLEHFGNDEEGQLRRQAISMAINRDQIVKKVYNNTKTPATDFTSPLVPEYVKKLEKNGDNLKYNASKAKELWKKANAIKPWSGNFRIAYNADGGHKEWVDAVCNQIKNTLDIDAAGEPYATFSDVRNQVTNRTIKTAFRAGWMLDYPSAEDYLNPLYASSSADGHGSNDGDYKSAEFDKLLNAALAQTDVKKRTEDFTKAQEVLAKDLPVIPLWNDNVAAASATNVKNVSFDYTNLPTYNTITK
;
A
#
# COMPACT_ATOMS: atom_id res chain seq x y z
N ALA A 1 19.98 11.47 -32.20
CA ALA A 1 19.70 12.34 -31.05
C ALA A 1 19.65 11.48 -29.80
N SER A 2 20.43 11.80 -28.78
CA SER A 2 20.35 11.13 -27.49
C SER A 2 19.16 11.68 -26.73
N ASP A 3 18.26 10.81 -26.33
CA ASP A 3 17.09 11.19 -25.53
C ASP A 3 17.48 11.36 -24.06
N VAL A 4 16.85 12.29 -23.38
CA VAL A 4 17.02 12.51 -21.94
C VAL A 4 15.82 11.86 -21.22
N TYR A 5 16.11 10.88 -20.37
CA TYR A 5 15.10 10.26 -19.53
C TYR A 5 14.95 11.04 -18.24
N LYS A 6 13.70 11.37 -17.92
CA LYS A 6 13.30 11.97 -16.64
C LYS A 6 12.53 10.94 -15.84
N ARG A 7 12.89 10.78 -14.56
CA ARG A 7 12.13 9.98 -13.60
C ARG A 7 11.87 10.85 -12.37
N GLN A 8 10.64 10.82 -11.91
CA GLN A 8 10.18 11.56 -10.75
C GLN A 8 9.23 10.67 -9.94
N ALA A 9 9.17 10.86 -8.63
CA ALA A 9 8.15 10.21 -7.82
C ALA A 9 6.75 10.55 -8.37
N GLY A 10 5.87 9.57 -8.40
CA GLY A 10 4.48 9.73 -8.79
C GLY A 10 3.55 9.64 -7.59
N SER A 11 2.30 10.01 -7.79
CA SER A 11 1.27 10.03 -6.75
C SER A 11 0.57 8.68 -6.52
N SER A 12 0.76 7.71 -7.40
CA SER A 12 0.09 6.42 -7.28
C SER A 12 0.77 5.54 -6.24
N PHE A 13 -0.05 4.98 -5.35
CA PHE A 13 0.34 4.06 -4.29
C PHE A 13 -0.32 2.70 -4.52
N GLN A 14 0.47 1.67 -4.67
CA GLN A 14 0.00 0.30 -4.87
C GLN A 14 0.08 -0.50 -3.57
N SER A 15 -0.97 -1.24 -3.28
CA SER A 15 -1.10 -2.08 -2.09
C SER A 15 -2.04 -3.27 -2.36
N PHE A 16 -2.26 -4.08 -1.35
CA PHE A 16 -3.44 -4.94 -1.26
C PHE A 16 -4.06 -4.86 0.13
N VAL A 17 -5.37 -4.98 0.17
CA VAL A 17 -6.18 -4.93 1.40
C VAL A 17 -6.38 -6.36 1.91
N ILE A 18 -6.28 -6.56 3.21
CA ILE A 18 -6.72 -7.78 3.89
C ILE A 18 -7.91 -7.40 4.77
N PRO A 19 -9.16 -7.64 4.34
CA PRO A 19 -10.33 -7.28 5.12
C PRO A 19 -10.34 -7.91 6.52
N GLU A 20 -10.67 -7.12 7.54
CA GLU A 20 -10.70 -7.60 8.92
C GLU A 20 -11.78 -8.65 9.18
N ARG A 21 -12.80 -8.73 8.31
CA ARG A 21 -13.84 -9.75 8.37
C ARG A 21 -13.41 -11.15 7.91
N LEU A 22 -12.21 -11.28 7.32
CA LEU A 22 -11.70 -12.59 6.92
C LEU A 22 -11.22 -13.36 8.13
N GLU A 23 -11.50 -14.67 8.13
CA GLU A 23 -10.99 -15.57 9.16
C GLU A 23 -9.46 -15.44 9.27
N HIS A 24 -8.92 -15.46 10.49
CA HIS A 24 -7.51 -15.26 10.81
C HIS A 24 -6.97 -13.82 10.64
N PHE A 25 -7.77 -12.87 10.19
CA PHE A 25 -7.31 -11.50 9.88
C PHE A 25 -8.11 -10.40 10.60
N GLY A 26 -8.75 -10.70 11.72
CA GLY A 26 -9.40 -9.71 12.57
C GLY A 26 -8.42 -8.67 13.13
N ASN A 27 -8.95 -7.59 13.69
CA ASN A 27 -8.14 -6.57 14.38
C ASN A 27 -7.85 -7.00 15.84
N ASP A 28 -7.33 -8.21 15.99
CA ASP A 28 -6.89 -8.84 17.22
C ASP A 28 -5.42 -9.24 17.12
N GLU A 29 -4.87 -9.82 18.18
CA GLU A 29 -3.47 -10.21 18.24
C GLU A 29 -3.11 -11.24 17.14
N GLU A 30 -3.96 -12.22 16.88
CA GLU A 30 -3.74 -13.20 15.81
C GLU A 30 -3.65 -12.49 14.45
N GLY A 31 -4.65 -11.69 14.11
CA GLY A 31 -4.71 -11.01 12.82
C GLY A 31 -3.57 -10.03 12.62
N GLN A 32 -3.18 -9.28 13.64
CA GLN A 32 -2.00 -8.39 13.58
C GLN A 32 -0.71 -9.16 13.30
N LEU A 33 -0.46 -10.26 14.03
CA LEU A 33 0.72 -11.10 13.83
C LEU A 33 0.76 -11.68 12.40
N ARG A 34 -0.38 -12.10 11.86
CA ARG A 34 -0.46 -12.65 10.49
C ARG A 34 -0.21 -11.58 9.44
N ARG A 35 -0.81 -10.40 9.55
CA ARG A 35 -0.58 -9.29 8.61
C ARG A 35 0.88 -8.82 8.64
N GLN A 36 1.48 -8.73 9.83
CA GLN A 36 2.90 -8.40 9.97
C GLN A 36 3.80 -9.48 9.34
N ALA A 37 3.49 -10.77 9.56
CA ALA A 37 4.24 -11.87 8.95
C ALA A 37 4.15 -11.84 7.42
N ILE A 38 2.96 -11.61 6.86
CA ILE A 38 2.75 -11.47 5.41
C ILE A 38 3.54 -10.28 4.86
N SER A 39 3.47 -9.11 5.50
CA SER A 39 4.21 -7.93 5.06
C SER A 39 5.73 -8.16 5.05
N MET A 40 6.26 -8.77 6.12
CA MET A 40 7.69 -9.09 6.24
C MET A 40 8.15 -10.24 5.34
N ALA A 41 7.24 -11.07 4.82
CA ALA A 41 7.56 -12.11 3.84
C ALA A 41 7.81 -11.53 2.44
N ILE A 42 7.42 -10.28 2.16
CA ILE A 42 7.47 -9.66 0.84
C ILE A 42 8.75 -8.85 0.67
N ASN A 43 9.63 -9.29 -0.21
CA ASN A 43 10.81 -8.54 -0.64
C ASN A 43 10.44 -7.59 -1.79
N ARG A 44 10.00 -6.39 -1.40
CA ARG A 44 9.55 -5.34 -2.32
C ARG A 44 10.64 -4.90 -3.30
N ASP A 45 11.88 -4.77 -2.83
CA ASP A 45 13.04 -4.40 -3.66
C ASP A 45 13.28 -5.43 -4.77
N GLN A 46 13.19 -6.73 -4.44
CA GLN A 46 13.36 -7.79 -5.40
C GLN A 46 12.25 -7.76 -6.47
N ILE A 47 11.00 -7.53 -6.08
CA ILE A 47 9.87 -7.44 -7.02
C ILE A 47 10.03 -6.22 -7.90
N VAL A 48 10.30 -5.06 -7.32
CA VAL A 48 10.52 -3.80 -8.07
C VAL A 48 11.66 -3.97 -9.09
N LYS A 49 12.75 -4.63 -8.70
CA LYS A 49 13.87 -4.90 -9.60
C LYS A 49 13.52 -5.87 -10.72
N LYS A 50 12.86 -7.00 -10.39
CA LYS A 50 12.66 -8.10 -11.36
C LYS A 50 11.44 -7.93 -12.24
N VAL A 51 10.34 -7.39 -11.69
CA VAL A 51 9.06 -7.21 -12.40
C VAL A 51 9.01 -5.84 -13.08
N TYR A 52 9.51 -4.80 -12.41
CA TYR A 52 9.34 -3.42 -12.86
C TYR A 52 10.63 -2.74 -13.33
N ASN A 53 11.76 -3.43 -13.44
CA ASN A 53 13.03 -2.83 -13.87
C ASN A 53 13.37 -1.53 -13.12
N ASN A 54 13.10 -1.45 -11.82
CA ASN A 54 13.28 -0.27 -10.96
C ASN A 54 12.49 0.97 -11.43
N THR A 55 11.38 0.81 -12.11
CA THR A 55 10.49 1.92 -12.49
C THR A 55 9.53 2.33 -11.38
N LYS A 56 9.51 1.61 -10.28
CA LYS A 56 8.73 1.90 -9.08
C LYS A 56 9.63 2.06 -7.87
N THR A 57 9.11 2.63 -6.79
CA THR A 57 9.83 2.82 -5.52
C THR A 57 9.14 1.98 -4.43
N PRO A 58 9.83 1.06 -3.74
CA PRO A 58 9.25 0.34 -2.61
C PRO A 58 8.64 1.27 -1.57
N ALA A 59 7.43 0.97 -1.12
CA ALA A 59 6.76 1.77 -0.11
C ALA A 59 7.40 1.58 1.27
N THR A 60 7.62 2.67 1.97
CA THR A 60 8.16 2.72 3.35
C THR A 60 7.16 3.30 4.35
N ASP A 61 6.01 3.74 3.86
CA ASP A 61 4.89 4.29 4.60
C ASP A 61 3.56 4.04 3.85
N PHE A 62 2.51 4.77 4.19
CA PHE A 62 1.15 4.62 3.63
C PHE A 62 0.75 5.78 2.71
N THR A 63 1.72 6.57 2.25
CA THR A 63 1.50 7.75 1.41
C THR A 63 2.39 7.73 0.16
N SER A 64 2.50 8.86 -0.52
CA SER A 64 3.46 9.07 -1.62
C SER A 64 4.52 10.07 -1.21
N PRO A 65 5.75 9.97 -1.75
CA PRO A 65 6.79 10.97 -1.58
C PRO A 65 6.43 12.38 -2.06
N LEU A 66 5.30 12.56 -2.72
CA LEU A 66 4.82 13.87 -3.21
C LEU A 66 4.04 14.67 -2.18
N VAL A 67 3.61 14.06 -1.07
CA VAL A 67 2.90 14.82 -0.02
C VAL A 67 3.89 15.59 0.85
N PRO A 68 3.55 16.82 1.28
CA PRO A 68 4.42 17.63 2.15
C PRO A 68 4.75 16.95 3.48
N GLU A 69 3.85 16.11 3.97
CA GLU A 69 3.97 15.37 5.23
C GLU A 69 4.68 14.02 5.09
N TYR A 70 5.26 13.72 3.92
CA TYR A 70 5.99 12.47 3.70
C TYR A 70 7.17 12.31 4.64
N VAL A 71 7.32 11.12 5.20
CA VAL A 71 8.47 10.73 6.00
C VAL A 71 9.16 9.53 5.36
N LYS A 72 10.48 9.59 5.23
CA LYS A 72 11.26 8.50 4.63
C LYS A 72 11.26 7.22 5.46
N LYS A 73 10.90 7.31 6.75
CA LYS A 73 10.95 6.20 7.69
C LYS A 73 9.97 6.44 8.83
N LEU A 74 9.18 5.45 9.13
CA LEU A 74 8.41 5.37 10.36
C LEU A 74 9.31 4.83 11.47
N GLU A 75 9.46 5.57 12.58
CA GLU A 75 10.36 5.17 13.67
C GLU A 75 9.79 3.99 14.46
N LYS A 76 8.47 3.98 14.69
CA LYS A 76 7.79 2.87 15.33
C LYS A 76 7.08 2.01 14.30
N ASN A 77 7.17 0.71 14.46
CA ASN A 77 6.53 -0.31 13.62
C ASN A 77 6.94 -0.29 12.13
N GLY A 78 7.72 0.68 11.66
CA GLY A 78 8.17 0.76 10.27
C GLY A 78 8.96 -0.47 9.80
N ASP A 79 9.55 -1.23 10.72
CA ASP A 79 10.21 -2.50 10.39
C ASP A 79 9.23 -3.58 9.90
N ASN A 80 7.93 -3.46 10.20
CA ASN A 80 6.89 -4.35 9.67
C ASN A 80 6.69 -4.18 8.15
N LEU A 81 7.17 -3.09 7.55
CA LEU A 81 7.16 -2.84 6.11
C LEU A 81 8.41 -3.37 5.40
N LYS A 82 9.42 -3.84 6.15
CA LYS A 82 10.68 -4.34 5.60
C LYS A 82 10.67 -5.86 5.46
N TYR A 83 11.31 -6.34 4.40
CA TYR A 83 11.52 -7.78 4.22
C TYR A 83 12.38 -8.37 5.34
N ASN A 84 11.85 -9.38 6.02
CA ASN A 84 12.58 -10.18 6.99
C ASN A 84 11.94 -11.57 7.11
N ALA A 85 12.42 -12.51 6.31
CA ALA A 85 11.86 -13.87 6.26
C ALA A 85 11.90 -14.61 7.59
N SER A 86 12.96 -14.41 8.38
CA SER A 86 13.09 -15.07 9.69
C SER A 86 12.06 -14.55 10.69
N LYS A 87 11.87 -13.22 10.71
CA LYS A 87 10.87 -12.59 11.57
C LYS A 87 9.45 -12.93 11.13
N ALA A 88 9.21 -12.96 9.82
CA ALA A 88 7.92 -13.40 9.26
C ALA A 88 7.52 -14.79 9.75
N LYS A 89 8.45 -15.76 9.70
CA LYS A 89 8.22 -17.13 10.21
C LYS A 89 7.97 -17.16 11.71
N GLU A 90 8.71 -16.36 12.49
CA GLU A 90 8.52 -16.24 13.95
C GLU A 90 7.09 -15.74 14.27
N LEU A 91 6.68 -14.64 13.63
CA LEU A 91 5.34 -14.05 13.83
C LEU A 91 4.23 -15.01 13.40
N TRP A 92 4.40 -15.69 12.26
CA TRP A 92 3.44 -16.69 11.78
C TRP A 92 3.31 -17.86 12.77
N LYS A 93 4.40 -18.32 13.34
CA LYS A 93 4.40 -19.36 14.38
C LYS A 93 3.67 -18.88 15.65
N LYS A 94 3.86 -17.63 16.07
CA LYS A 94 3.15 -17.04 17.21
C LYS A 94 1.64 -16.99 16.93
N ALA A 95 1.22 -16.54 15.75
CA ALA A 95 -0.17 -16.53 15.36
C ALA A 95 -0.77 -17.94 15.36
N ASN A 96 -0.04 -18.96 14.88
CA ASN A 96 -0.48 -20.36 14.91
C ASN A 96 -0.62 -20.93 16.32
N ALA A 97 0.10 -20.38 17.31
CA ALA A 97 -0.06 -20.76 18.70
C ALA A 97 -1.37 -20.20 19.33
N ILE A 98 -1.88 -19.09 18.79
CA ILE A 98 -3.18 -18.52 19.18
C ILE A 98 -4.30 -19.29 18.48
N LYS A 99 -4.24 -19.39 17.16
CA LYS A 99 -5.19 -20.17 16.34
C LYS A 99 -4.42 -20.81 15.18
N PRO A 100 -4.44 -22.15 15.03
CA PRO A 100 -3.77 -22.82 13.93
C PRO A 100 -4.28 -22.33 12.58
N TRP A 101 -3.36 -22.10 11.64
CA TRP A 101 -3.73 -21.73 10.28
C TRP A 101 -4.47 -22.87 9.57
N SER A 102 -5.53 -22.51 8.88
CA SER A 102 -6.27 -23.41 7.98
C SER A 102 -6.68 -22.69 6.72
N GLY A 103 -6.77 -23.41 5.61
CA GLY A 103 -7.18 -22.85 4.32
C GLY A 103 -6.03 -22.32 3.46
N ASN A 104 -6.31 -21.29 2.70
CA ASN A 104 -5.38 -20.70 1.75
C ASN A 104 -5.40 -19.18 1.81
N PHE A 105 -4.33 -18.54 1.29
CA PHE A 105 -4.25 -17.09 1.14
C PHE A 105 -4.39 -16.74 -0.35
N ARG A 106 -5.33 -15.87 -0.69
CA ARG A 106 -5.57 -15.43 -2.06
C ARG A 106 -5.54 -13.90 -2.14
N ILE A 107 -5.01 -13.38 -3.25
CA ILE A 107 -5.10 -11.96 -3.59
C ILE A 107 -5.93 -11.85 -4.88
N ALA A 108 -7.15 -11.36 -4.74
CA ALA A 108 -8.00 -11.07 -5.89
C ALA A 108 -7.49 -9.88 -6.67
N TYR A 109 -7.50 -9.99 -7.99
CA TYR A 109 -7.09 -8.92 -8.90
C TYR A 109 -7.86 -8.98 -10.22
N ASN A 110 -7.97 -7.85 -10.91
CA ASN A 110 -8.53 -7.80 -12.24
C ASN A 110 -7.47 -8.12 -13.31
N ALA A 111 -7.78 -9.06 -14.20
CA ALA A 111 -6.85 -9.56 -15.21
C ALA A 111 -6.57 -8.53 -16.34
N ASP A 112 -7.51 -7.60 -16.57
CA ASP A 112 -7.38 -6.51 -17.54
C ASP A 112 -6.45 -5.37 -17.10
N GLY A 113 -5.98 -5.36 -15.84
CA GLY A 113 -5.17 -4.28 -15.26
C GLY A 113 -3.67 -4.54 -15.17
N GLY A 114 -3.14 -5.63 -15.76
CA GLY A 114 -1.70 -5.94 -15.72
C GLY A 114 -1.16 -6.32 -14.33
N HIS A 115 -2.01 -6.89 -13.48
CA HIS A 115 -1.65 -7.18 -12.08
C HIS A 115 -1.07 -8.58 -11.85
N LYS A 116 -1.23 -9.50 -12.81
CA LYS A 116 -0.87 -10.91 -12.64
C LYS A 116 0.57 -11.13 -12.19
N GLU A 117 1.52 -10.49 -12.84
CA GLU A 117 2.96 -10.74 -12.62
C GLU A 117 3.39 -10.38 -11.19
N TRP A 118 2.96 -9.24 -10.69
CA TRP A 118 3.32 -8.83 -9.35
C TRP A 118 2.55 -9.60 -8.26
N VAL A 119 1.27 -9.93 -8.51
CA VAL A 119 0.48 -10.76 -7.59
C VAL A 119 1.10 -12.14 -7.45
N ASP A 120 1.47 -12.77 -8.57
CA ASP A 120 2.17 -14.05 -8.56
C ASP A 120 3.49 -13.98 -7.80
N ALA A 121 4.29 -12.91 -8.02
CA ALA A 121 5.55 -12.72 -7.31
C ALA A 121 5.35 -12.57 -5.80
N VAL A 122 4.37 -11.76 -5.36
CA VAL A 122 4.01 -11.56 -3.95
C VAL A 122 3.54 -12.88 -3.34
N CYS A 123 2.60 -13.56 -3.97
CA CYS A 123 2.05 -14.84 -3.47
C CYS A 123 3.12 -15.93 -3.39
N ASN A 124 4.03 -16.00 -4.36
CA ASN A 124 5.16 -16.95 -4.32
C ASN A 124 6.11 -16.66 -3.14
N GLN A 125 6.37 -15.39 -2.83
CA GLN A 125 7.21 -15.05 -1.67
C GLN A 125 6.51 -15.39 -0.34
N ILE A 126 5.22 -15.12 -0.22
CA ILE A 126 4.40 -15.51 0.94
C ILE A 126 4.40 -17.02 1.11
N LYS A 127 4.07 -17.77 0.04
CA LYS A 127 4.06 -19.23 0.01
C LYS A 127 5.38 -19.81 0.47
N ASN A 128 6.48 -19.38 -0.12
CA ASN A 128 7.81 -19.93 0.17
C ASN A 128 8.34 -19.54 1.55
N THR A 129 7.93 -18.36 2.06
CA THR A 129 8.39 -17.89 3.38
C THR A 129 7.57 -18.49 4.51
N LEU A 130 6.25 -18.53 4.38
CA LEU A 130 5.34 -18.93 5.45
C LEU A 130 4.90 -20.40 5.37
N ASP A 131 5.26 -21.11 4.30
CA ASP A 131 4.86 -22.50 4.02
C ASP A 131 3.33 -22.70 4.03
N ILE A 132 2.63 -21.80 3.29
CA ILE A 132 1.17 -21.85 3.14
C ILE A 132 0.79 -21.86 1.66
N ASP A 133 -0.40 -22.34 1.35
CA ASP A 133 -0.96 -22.21 0.02
C ASP A 133 -1.34 -20.74 -0.25
N ALA A 134 -0.58 -20.07 -1.11
CA ALA A 134 -0.82 -18.68 -1.50
C ALA A 134 -0.76 -18.52 -3.03
N ALA A 135 -1.78 -17.86 -3.61
CA ALA A 135 -1.88 -17.63 -5.05
C ALA A 135 -2.74 -16.39 -5.37
N GLY A 136 -2.60 -15.87 -6.60
CA GLY A 136 -3.51 -14.88 -7.15
C GLY A 136 -4.87 -15.47 -7.51
N GLU A 137 -5.93 -14.67 -7.40
CA GLU A 137 -7.30 -15.00 -7.80
C GLU A 137 -7.76 -14.00 -8.86
N PRO A 138 -7.68 -14.36 -10.16
CA PRO A 138 -8.03 -13.44 -11.23
C PRO A 138 -9.55 -13.31 -11.41
N TYR A 139 -10.01 -12.08 -11.52
CA TYR A 139 -11.33 -11.71 -12.03
C TYR A 139 -11.18 -11.13 -13.43
N ALA A 140 -12.16 -11.29 -14.30
CA ALA A 140 -12.03 -10.87 -15.71
C ALA A 140 -11.79 -9.36 -15.82
N THR A 141 -12.56 -8.55 -15.09
CA THR A 141 -12.51 -7.09 -15.18
C THR A 141 -12.35 -6.41 -13.81
N PHE A 142 -11.95 -5.14 -13.82
CA PHE A 142 -11.94 -4.30 -12.62
C PHE A 142 -13.33 -4.19 -11.99
N SER A 143 -14.38 -4.08 -12.80
CA SER A 143 -15.75 -4.00 -12.32
C SER A 143 -16.17 -5.24 -11.53
N ASP A 144 -15.74 -6.43 -11.96
CA ASP A 144 -16.05 -7.69 -11.27
C ASP A 144 -15.46 -7.71 -9.85
N VAL A 145 -14.17 -7.34 -9.72
CA VAL A 145 -13.53 -7.22 -8.40
C VAL A 145 -14.20 -6.12 -7.57
N ARG A 146 -14.42 -4.95 -8.17
CA ARG A 146 -14.99 -3.79 -7.46
C ARG A 146 -16.39 -4.09 -6.90
N ASN A 147 -17.22 -4.79 -7.65
CA ASN A 147 -18.55 -5.22 -7.21
C ASN A 147 -18.46 -6.13 -5.97
N GLN A 148 -17.53 -7.10 -5.96
CA GLN A 148 -17.33 -7.98 -4.82
C GLN A 148 -16.85 -7.21 -3.58
N VAL A 149 -15.94 -6.26 -3.76
CA VAL A 149 -15.42 -5.41 -2.69
C VAL A 149 -16.51 -4.50 -2.13
N THR A 150 -17.21 -3.78 -3.01
CA THR A 150 -18.28 -2.83 -2.60
C THR A 150 -19.41 -3.52 -1.87
N ASN A 151 -19.81 -4.72 -2.34
CA ASN A 151 -20.86 -5.51 -1.71
C ASN A 151 -20.38 -6.31 -0.49
N ARG A 152 -19.11 -6.20 -0.07
CA ARG A 152 -18.48 -6.96 1.03
C ARG A 152 -18.61 -8.48 0.85
N THR A 153 -18.75 -8.97 -0.38
CA THR A 153 -18.86 -10.40 -0.70
C THR A 153 -17.52 -11.07 -0.98
N ILE A 154 -16.46 -10.27 -1.23
CA ILE A 154 -15.12 -10.80 -1.44
C ILE A 154 -14.62 -11.59 -0.22
N LYS A 155 -14.07 -12.79 -0.46
CA LYS A 155 -13.63 -13.75 0.56
C LYS A 155 -12.10 -13.84 0.68
N THR A 156 -11.39 -12.95 0.01
CA THR A 156 -9.93 -12.97 -0.09
C THR A 156 -9.37 -11.59 0.18
N ALA A 157 -8.04 -11.49 0.36
CA ALA A 157 -7.36 -10.22 0.15
C ALA A 157 -7.54 -9.77 -1.31
N PHE A 158 -7.41 -8.49 -1.58
CA PHE A 158 -7.58 -7.97 -2.94
C PHE A 158 -6.63 -6.83 -3.23
N ARG A 159 -6.21 -6.72 -4.49
CA ARG A 159 -5.39 -5.62 -4.96
C ARG A 159 -6.08 -4.28 -4.73
N ALA A 160 -5.35 -3.29 -4.30
CA ALA A 160 -5.82 -1.93 -4.09
C ALA A 160 -4.76 -0.92 -4.52
N GLY A 161 -5.15 0.31 -4.68
CA GLY A 161 -4.27 1.43 -4.97
C GLY A 161 -5.01 2.73 -4.77
N TRP A 162 -4.25 3.81 -4.64
CA TRP A 162 -4.76 5.17 -4.54
C TRP A 162 -3.89 6.12 -5.34
N MET A 163 -4.46 7.17 -5.83
CA MET A 163 -3.76 8.27 -6.48
C MET A 163 -4.25 9.57 -5.87
N LEU A 164 -3.36 10.52 -5.64
CA LEU A 164 -3.68 11.81 -5.03
C LEU A 164 -4.77 12.56 -5.80
N ASP A 165 -5.80 12.98 -5.10
CA ASP A 165 -6.74 14.01 -5.54
C ASP A 165 -6.18 15.41 -5.22
N TYR A 166 -5.44 15.54 -4.12
CA TYR A 166 -4.71 16.75 -3.72
C TYR A 166 -3.48 16.41 -2.86
N PRO A 167 -2.42 17.25 -2.86
CA PRO A 167 -1.13 16.91 -2.24
C PRO A 167 -1.14 17.05 -0.72
N SER A 168 -1.75 16.09 -0.04
CA SER A 168 -1.76 15.96 1.43
C SER A 168 -1.73 14.48 1.84
N ALA A 169 -1.10 14.17 2.96
CA ALA A 169 -1.18 12.85 3.58
C ALA A 169 -2.62 12.49 3.97
N GLU A 170 -3.45 13.49 4.25
CA GLU A 170 -4.87 13.31 4.55
C GLU A 170 -5.61 12.58 3.45
N ASP A 171 -5.29 12.87 2.16
CA ASP A 171 -5.93 12.25 1.00
C ASP A 171 -5.69 10.72 0.89
N TYR A 172 -4.64 10.22 1.51
CA TYR A 172 -4.44 8.77 1.67
C TYR A 172 -5.07 8.25 2.96
N LEU A 173 -4.84 8.97 4.08
CA LEU A 173 -5.09 8.42 5.41
C LEU A 173 -6.56 8.43 5.78
N ASN A 174 -7.29 9.50 5.44
CA ASN A 174 -8.69 9.66 5.82
C ASN A 174 -9.62 8.74 5.01
N PRO A 175 -9.65 8.78 3.66
CA PRO A 175 -10.58 7.94 2.90
C PRO A 175 -10.31 6.45 3.00
N LEU A 176 -9.05 6.04 3.19
CA LEU A 176 -8.65 4.63 3.15
C LEU A 176 -8.66 3.94 4.52
N TYR A 177 -8.52 4.68 5.62
CA TYR A 177 -8.29 4.06 6.94
C TYR A 177 -9.16 4.61 8.06
N ALA A 178 -9.78 5.79 7.94
CA ALA A 178 -10.67 6.30 8.98
C ALA A 178 -11.84 5.36 9.22
N SER A 179 -12.21 5.14 10.48
CA SER A 179 -13.37 4.31 10.84
C SER A 179 -14.67 4.83 10.23
N SER A 180 -14.79 6.16 10.06
CA SER A 180 -15.92 6.80 9.38
C SER A 180 -16.05 6.47 7.90
N SER A 181 -14.97 6.01 7.26
CA SER A 181 -14.91 5.63 5.84
C SER A 181 -15.14 4.13 5.63
N ALA A 182 -15.32 3.35 6.71
CA ALA A 182 -15.64 1.91 6.67
C ALA A 182 -17.11 1.65 6.35
N ASP A 183 -17.49 0.38 6.29
CA ASP A 183 -18.87 -0.10 6.12
C ASP A 183 -19.58 0.45 4.87
N GLY A 184 -18.82 0.82 3.83
CA GLY A 184 -19.37 1.36 2.59
C GLY A 184 -19.58 2.89 2.58
N HIS A 185 -19.18 3.59 3.63
CA HIS A 185 -19.28 5.05 3.71
C HIS A 185 -18.13 5.79 2.99
N GLY A 186 -17.09 5.07 2.58
CA GLY A 186 -15.93 5.60 1.88
C GLY A 186 -15.09 4.51 1.21
N SER A 187 -13.80 4.72 1.11
CA SER A 187 -12.84 3.82 0.44
C SER A 187 -12.06 2.93 1.42
N ASN A 188 -12.46 2.87 2.69
CA ASN A 188 -11.93 1.91 3.66
C ASN A 188 -12.57 0.53 3.42
N ASP A 189 -12.16 -0.11 2.33
CA ASP A 189 -12.76 -1.35 1.83
C ASP A 189 -12.43 -2.59 2.68
N GLY A 190 -11.42 -2.47 3.55
CA GLY A 190 -11.07 -3.50 4.53
C GLY A 190 -11.92 -3.48 5.79
N ASP A 191 -12.72 -2.44 5.95
CA ASP A 191 -13.54 -2.15 7.13
C ASP A 191 -12.71 -2.00 8.42
N TYR A 192 -11.45 -1.52 8.29
CA TYR A 192 -10.56 -1.24 9.40
C TYR A 192 -11.15 -0.19 10.34
N LYS A 193 -11.06 -0.45 11.64
CA LYS A 193 -11.52 0.49 12.68
C LYS A 193 -10.52 0.53 13.83
N SER A 194 -10.01 1.72 14.11
CA SER A 194 -9.06 1.94 15.21
C SER A 194 -9.28 3.30 15.85
N ALA A 195 -9.73 3.30 17.09
CA ALA A 195 -9.91 4.54 17.86
C ALA A 195 -8.57 5.28 18.07
N GLU A 196 -7.45 4.58 18.17
CA GLU A 196 -6.12 5.17 18.28
C GLU A 196 -5.74 5.90 16.98
N PHE A 197 -5.94 5.25 15.83
CA PHE A 197 -5.70 5.85 14.52
C PHE A 197 -6.60 7.07 14.30
N ASP A 198 -7.92 6.94 14.52
CA ASP A 198 -8.88 8.03 14.33
C ASP A 198 -8.55 9.25 15.19
N LYS A 199 -8.13 9.03 16.44
CA LYS A 199 -7.71 10.12 17.34
C LYS A 199 -6.51 10.89 16.80
N LEU A 200 -5.49 10.17 16.27
CA LEU A 200 -4.29 10.78 15.73
C LEU A 200 -4.56 11.47 14.38
N LEU A 201 -5.38 10.86 13.54
CA LEU A 201 -5.85 11.47 12.29
C LEU A 201 -6.58 12.78 12.56
N ASN A 202 -7.56 12.78 13.47
CA ASN A 202 -8.33 13.97 13.82
C ASN A 202 -7.44 15.06 14.44
N ALA A 203 -6.43 14.69 15.24
CA ALA A 203 -5.46 15.63 15.78
C ALA A 203 -4.64 16.28 14.64
N ALA A 204 -4.17 15.50 13.67
CA ALA A 204 -3.46 16.02 12.50
C ALA A 204 -4.33 16.96 11.67
N LEU A 205 -5.60 16.61 11.42
CA LEU A 205 -6.55 17.45 10.67
C LEU A 205 -6.84 18.78 11.34
N ALA A 206 -6.80 18.85 12.67
CA ALA A 206 -7.01 20.08 13.44
C ALA A 206 -5.76 20.97 13.50
N GLN A 207 -4.57 20.48 13.07
CA GLN A 207 -3.32 21.23 13.15
C GLN A 207 -3.17 22.27 12.05
N THR A 208 -2.87 23.50 12.42
CA THR A 208 -2.49 24.58 11.50
C THR A 208 -0.97 24.66 11.30
N ASP A 209 -0.18 24.20 12.28
CA ASP A 209 1.28 24.11 12.19
C ASP A 209 1.68 22.87 11.37
N VAL A 210 2.36 23.08 10.24
CA VAL A 210 2.73 22.03 9.30
C VAL A 210 3.62 20.95 9.95
N LYS A 211 4.55 21.36 10.82
CA LYS A 211 5.47 20.41 11.48
C LYS A 211 4.70 19.50 12.44
N LYS A 212 3.85 20.06 13.28
CA LYS A 212 3.01 19.27 14.20
C LYS A 212 2.04 18.37 13.45
N ARG A 213 1.45 18.87 12.38
CA ARG A 213 0.58 18.08 11.49
C ARG A 213 1.34 16.88 10.92
N THR A 214 2.57 17.07 10.43
CA THR A 214 3.44 16.00 9.94
C THR A 214 3.74 14.98 11.05
N GLU A 215 4.04 15.44 12.27
CA GLU A 215 4.29 14.56 13.42
C GLU A 215 3.05 13.71 13.77
N ASP A 216 1.85 14.30 13.74
CA ASP A 216 0.63 13.58 14.06
C ASP A 216 0.21 12.61 12.95
N PHE A 217 0.34 12.97 11.67
CA PHE A 217 0.18 12.01 10.56
C PHE A 217 1.21 10.88 10.62
N THR A 218 2.45 11.16 11.02
CA THR A 218 3.47 10.13 11.20
C THR A 218 3.07 9.13 12.28
N LYS A 219 2.58 9.61 13.44
CA LYS A 219 2.08 8.73 14.52
C LYS A 219 0.88 7.89 14.06
N ALA A 220 -0.05 8.48 13.28
CA ALA A 220 -1.17 7.74 12.70
C ALA A 220 -0.67 6.61 11.77
N GLN A 221 0.33 6.88 10.93
CA GLN A 221 0.94 5.86 10.07
C GLN A 221 1.72 4.78 10.87
N GLU A 222 2.28 5.12 12.03
CA GLU A 222 2.91 4.14 12.93
C GLU A 222 1.89 3.16 13.52
N VAL A 223 0.63 3.60 13.75
CA VAL A 223 -0.48 2.71 14.11
C VAL A 223 -0.83 1.81 12.93
N LEU A 224 -0.97 2.36 11.72
CA LEU A 224 -1.21 1.54 10.52
C LEU A 224 -0.09 0.53 10.27
N ALA A 225 1.17 0.88 10.53
CA ALA A 225 2.30 -0.04 10.39
C ALA A 225 2.31 -1.16 11.44
N LYS A 226 1.65 -0.96 12.58
CA LYS A 226 1.39 -2.00 13.57
C LYS A 226 0.26 -2.92 13.13
N ASP A 227 -0.87 -2.35 12.72
CA ASP A 227 -2.11 -3.08 12.46
C ASP A 227 -2.16 -3.68 11.04
N LEU A 228 -1.54 -3.03 10.05
CA LEU A 228 -1.45 -3.43 8.65
C LEU A 228 -2.81 -3.82 8.02
N PRO A 229 -3.82 -2.97 8.08
CA PRO A 229 -5.09 -3.24 7.41
C PRO A 229 -4.93 -3.35 5.89
N VAL A 230 -3.90 -2.71 5.40
CA VAL A 230 -3.43 -2.71 4.01
C VAL A 230 -1.93 -3.02 4.03
N ILE A 231 -1.47 -3.80 3.07
CA ILE A 231 -0.04 -4.09 2.89
C ILE A 231 0.50 -3.16 1.80
N PRO A 232 1.28 -2.11 2.16
CA PRO A 232 1.95 -1.24 1.21
C PRO A 232 2.95 -2.02 0.36
N LEU A 233 2.99 -1.75 -0.95
CA LEU A 233 3.91 -2.42 -1.87
C LEU A 233 4.92 -1.45 -2.47
N TRP A 234 4.48 -0.48 -3.26
CA TRP A 234 5.33 0.53 -3.90
C TRP A 234 4.54 1.75 -4.32
N ASN A 235 5.28 2.82 -4.58
CA ASN A 235 4.79 4.00 -5.28
C ASN A 235 5.23 3.94 -6.75
N ASP A 236 4.38 4.41 -7.64
CA ASP A 236 4.71 4.56 -9.04
C ASP A 236 5.65 5.75 -9.24
N ASN A 237 6.57 5.63 -10.20
CA ASN A 237 7.35 6.75 -10.67
C ASN A 237 6.83 7.18 -12.04
N VAL A 238 6.76 8.48 -12.26
CA VAL A 238 6.49 9.03 -13.58
C VAL A 238 7.79 9.06 -14.37
N ALA A 239 7.74 8.63 -15.63
CA ALA A 239 8.88 8.65 -16.51
C ALA A 239 8.52 9.24 -17.87
N ALA A 240 9.42 10.04 -18.43
CA ALA A 240 9.31 10.54 -19.78
C ALA A 240 10.68 10.56 -20.48
N ALA A 241 10.65 10.61 -21.80
CA ALA A 241 11.81 10.88 -22.63
C ALA A 241 11.59 12.20 -23.38
N SER A 242 12.64 12.99 -23.52
CA SER A 242 12.64 14.21 -24.31
C SER A 242 13.91 14.32 -25.15
N ALA A 243 13.85 15.07 -26.24
CA ALA A 243 15.06 15.42 -26.98
C ALA A 243 16.01 16.26 -26.10
N THR A 244 17.32 16.22 -26.40
CA THR A 244 18.37 16.85 -25.59
C THR A 244 18.25 18.36 -25.49
N ASN A 245 17.62 19.01 -26.47
CA ASN A 245 17.38 20.44 -26.50
C ASN A 245 16.11 20.86 -25.74
N VAL A 246 15.30 19.91 -25.23
CA VAL A 246 14.12 20.19 -24.40
C VAL A 246 14.53 20.23 -22.92
N LYS A 247 14.19 21.33 -22.24
CA LYS A 247 14.56 21.62 -20.85
C LYS A 247 13.32 21.75 -19.97
N ASN A 248 13.54 21.74 -18.65
CA ASN A 248 12.51 21.99 -17.63
C ASN A 248 11.33 21.02 -17.69
N VAL A 249 11.57 19.78 -18.13
CA VAL A 249 10.55 18.71 -18.08
C VAL A 249 10.36 18.25 -16.64
N SER A 250 9.18 18.47 -16.10
CA SER A 250 8.76 18.05 -14.75
C SER A 250 7.31 17.59 -14.79
N PHE A 251 6.88 16.92 -13.73
CA PHE A 251 5.52 16.42 -13.55
C PHE A 251 4.94 17.00 -12.27
N ASP A 252 3.66 17.30 -12.28
CA ASP A 252 2.90 17.69 -11.09
C ASP A 252 2.40 16.47 -10.31
N TYR A 253 1.66 16.70 -9.23
CA TYR A 253 1.10 15.63 -8.39
C TYR A 253 0.02 14.80 -9.08
N THR A 254 -0.55 15.27 -10.19
CA THR A 254 -1.49 14.50 -11.03
C THR A 254 -0.78 13.56 -12.01
N ASN A 255 0.55 13.49 -11.96
CA ASN A 255 1.42 12.77 -12.89
C ASN A 255 1.40 13.32 -14.33
N LEU A 256 0.92 14.55 -14.54
CA LEU A 256 0.91 15.20 -15.83
C LEU A 256 2.15 16.10 -16.02
N PRO A 257 2.69 16.22 -17.25
CA PRO A 257 3.78 17.14 -17.52
C PRO A 257 3.37 18.59 -17.26
N THR A 258 4.24 19.35 -16.61
CA THR A 258 4.07 20.79 -16.38
C THR A 258 4.41 21.54 -17.65
N TYR A 259 3.55 21.49 -18.65
CA TYR A 259 3.82 21.97 -20.03
C TYR A 259 4.21 23.43 -20.12
N ASN A 260 3.73 24.29 -19.23
CA ASN A 260 4.04 25.73 -19.19
C ASN A 260 5.49 26.05 -18.77
N THR A 261 6.22 25.09 -18.23
CA THR A 261 7.63 25.25 -17.86
C THR A 261 8.59 24.69 -18.89
N ILE A 262 8.11 23.87 -19.83
CA ILE A 262 8.95 23.20 -20.83
C ILE A 262 9.45 24.23 -21.86
N THR A 263 10.75 24.23 -22.12
CA THR A 263 11.41 25.13 -23.08
C THR A 263 12.32 24.33 -24.03
N LYS A 264 12.64 24.94 -25.17
CA LYS A 264 13.62 24.45 -26.15
C LYS A 264 14.87 25.34 -26.14
#